data_71d8e51f611e977e997eb627c8aedbc7
#
_entry.id   71d8e51f611e977e997eb627c8aedbc7
#
_cell.length_a   1.000
_cell.length_b   1.000
_cell.length_c   1.000
_cell.angle_alpha   90.00
_cell.angle_beta   90.00
_cell.angle_gamma   90.00
#
_symmetry.space_group_name_H-M   'P 1'
#
loop_
_entity.id
_entity.type
_entity.pdbx_description
1 polymer ?
#
loop_
_entity_poly.entity_id
_entity_poly.type
_entity_poly.pdbx_seq_one_letter_code
_entity_poly.pdbx_strand_id
1 'polypeptide(L)'
;MAVTPEPTQAETLQPSETPFQPGSTPTVAPAPSEVPTLLALAPGEWQKEPVIPAALSERTIAIYRKGLELGNNPRAFSKVGDCETSAEWFLGDFDKKAEMYSLGPYTDLQAVIAEFQGSFNRRSLAAERSFTTASVLSPLWSNPEKCQSGETPLECEYHLHKPAYAIIMLGTNEALSPIRTFESNMRRILDTTIEKGIVPILTTKADDLEGNGAVNEVIVKLAREYDIPLWNYWAAVQPLPGGGLQEDGAHLTYAGNRFDDPFAMQKAWPVRNLTALQVLDRVWRSTSGQ
;
A
#
# COMPACT_ATOMS: atom_id res chain seq x y z
N MET A 1 -43.62 -65.04 -21.65
CA MET A 1 -44.83 -64.36 -21.17
C MET A 1 -44.40 -62.96 -20.78
N ALA A 2 -44.75 -62.01 -21.59
CA ALA A 2 -44.45 -60.58 -21.36
C ALA A 2 -45.66 -59.95 -20.64
N VAL A 3 -45.43 -59.30 -19.55
CA VAL A 3 -46.42 -58.51 -18.81
C VAL A 3 -46.19 -57.01 -19.11
N THR A 4 -47.18 -56.42 -19.76
CA THR A 4 -47.24 -54.99 -20.07
C THR A 4 -47.76 -54.26 -18.89
N PRO A 5 -47.19 -53.12 -18.40
CA PRO A 5 -47.86 -52.31 -17.41
C PRO A 5 -48.82 -51.30 -18.06
N GLU A 6 -49.94 -51.12 -17.37
CA GLU A 6 -51.06 -50.24 -17.65
C GLU A 6 -50.73 -48.76 -17.36
N PRO A 7 -51.33 -47.76 -18.07
CA PRO A 7 -51.02 -46.36 -17.87
C PRO A 7 -51.77 -45.79 -16.68
N THR A 8 -51.06 -45.11 -15.79
CA THR A 8 -51.60 -44.35 -14.66
C THR A 8 -52.18 -43.02 -15.16
N GLN A 9 -53.41 -42.72 -14.79
CA GLN A 9 -54.11 -41.47 -15.06
C GLN A 9 -53.51 -40.29 -14.37
N ALA A 10 -53.37 -39.18 -15.08
CA ALA A 10 -52.95 -37.90 -14.54
C ALA A 10 -54.12 -37.18 -13.83
N GLU A 11 -53.93 -36.87 -12.56
CA GLU A 11 -54.82 -36.00 -11.77
C GLU A 11 -54.61 -34.54 -12.17
N THR A 12 -55.70 -33.90 -12.58
CA THR A 12 -55.75 -32.47 -12.91
C THR A 12 -55.92 -31.66 -11.63
N LEU A 13 -54.86 -30.95 -11.23
CA LEU A 13 -54.94 -29.98 -10.14
C LEU A 13 -55.56 -28.66 -10.62
N GLN A 14 -56.67 -28.25 -10.01
CA GLN A 14 -57.31 -26.94 -10.20
C GLN A 14 -56.48 -25.82 -9.53
N PRO A 15 -56.37 -24.64 -10.11
CA PRO A 15 -55.71 -23.50 -9.45
C PRO A 15 -56.62 -22.91 -8.37
N SER A 16 -56.07 -22.80 -7.16
CA SER A 16 -56.68 -22.08 -6.03
C SER A 16 -56.41 -20.58 -6.17
N GLU A 17 -57.47 -19.80 -6.35
CA GLU A 17 -57.42 -18.35 -6.34
C GLU A 17 -57.29 -17.83 -4.91
N THR A 18 -56.16 -17.24 -4.58
CA THR A 18 -55.97 -16.47 -3.34
C THR A 18 -56.21 -14.99 -3.62
N PRO A 19 -57.03 -14.29 -2.81
CA PRO A 19 -57.36 -12.88 -3.03
C PRO A 19 -56.14 -11.96 -2.84
N PHE A 20 -55.99 -11.02 -3.79
CA PHE A 20 -54.99 -9.96 -3.77
C PHE A 20 -55.29 -8.97 -2.63
N GLN A 21 -54.33 -8.78 -1.70
CA GLN A 21 -54.39 -7.77 -0.66
C GLN A 21 -53.57 -6.54 -1.10
N PRO A 22 -54.15 -5.34 -1.25
CA PRO A 22 -53.40 -4.15 -1.55
C PRO A 22 -52.91 -3.50 -0.26
N GLY A 23 -51.61 -3.19 -0.20
CA GLY A 23 -51.10 -2.27 0.79
C GLY A 23 -49.73 -2.58 1.35
N SER A 24 -48.71 -2.31 0.59
CA SER A 24 -47.42 -1.92 1.17
C SER A 24 -46.82 -0.78 0.32
N THR A 25 -46.78 0.37 0.91
CA THR A 25 -46.12 1.56 0.38
C THR A 25 -44.66 1.21 0.06
N PRO A 26 -44.11 1.53 -1.12
CA PRO A 26 -42.71 1.28 -1.41
C PRO A 26 -41.85 2.17 -0.50
N THR A 27 -41.09 1.53 0.38
CA THR A 27 -40.00 2.20 1.10
C THR A 27 -38.97 2.62 0.06
N VAL A 28 -38.85 3.93 -0.18
CA VAL A 28 -37.82 4.51 -1.02
C VAL A 28 -36.44 4.13 -0.39
N ALA A 29 -35.70 3.29 -1.08
CA ALA A 29 -34.30 3.04 -0.70
C ALA A 29 -33.56 4.38 -0.71
N PRO A 30 -32.68 4.66 0.27
CA PRO A 30 -31.87 5.87 0.23
C PRO A 30 -31.05 5.88 -1.06
N ALA A 31 -31.06 7.02 -1.74
CA ALA A 31 -30.26 7.23 -2.94
C ALA A 31 -28.79 6.91 -2.64
N PRO A 32 -28.05 6.26 -3.57
CA PRO A 32 -26.64 6.05 -3.39
C PRO A 32 -25.99 7.42 -3.15
N SER A 33 -25.24 7.51 -2.04
CA SER A 33 -24.44 8.70 -1.72
C SER A 33 -23.55 8.95 -2.94
N GLU A 34 -23.65 10.14 -3.53
CA GLU A 34 -22.76 10.53 -4.62
C GLU A 34 -21.33 10.50 -4.06
N VAL A 35 -20.56 9.51 -4.50
CA VAL A 35 -19.10 9.51 -4.29
C VAL A 35 -18.60 10.77 -5.00
N PRO A 36 -17.91 11.71 -4.32
CA PRO A 36 -17.38 12.88 -4.97
C PRO A 36 -16.57 12.41 -6.17
N THR A 37 -16.92 12.86 -7.37
CA THR A 37 -16.11 12.64 -8.56
C THR A 37 -14.81 13.40 -8.33
N LEU A 38 -13.80 12.72 -7.81
CA LEU A 38 -12.46 13.28 -7.67
C LEU A 38 -12.01 13.67 -9.08
N LEU A 39 -11.84 14.98 -9.27
CA LEU A 39 -11.39 15.55 -10.52
C LEU A 39 -10.12 14.80 -10.98
N ALA A 40 -10.12 14.36 -12.23
CA ALA A 40 -8.93 13.79 -12.84
C ALA A 40 -7.76 14.76 -12.64
N LEU A 41 -6.59 14.24 -12.25
CA LEU A 41 -5.38 15.05 -12.12
C LEU A 41 -5.08 15.75 -13.46
N ALA A 42 -4.78 17.03 -13.41
CA ALA A 42 -4.23 17.71 -14.57
C ALA A 42 -2.84 17.12 -14.91
N PRO A 43 -2.43 17.09 -16.18
CA PRO A 43 -1.12 16.56 -16.57
C PRO A 43 0.01 17.16 -15.72
N GLY A 44 0.83 16.33 -15.11
CA GLY A 44 1.95 16.73 -14.24
C GLY A 44 1.55 17.31 -12.87
N GLU A 45 0.28 17.32 -12.50
CA GLU A 45 -0.16 17.79 -11.19
C GLU A 45 0.37 16.90 -10.05
N TRP A 46 0.49 15.61 -10.29
CA TRP A 46 1.03 14.65 -9.34
C TRP A 46 2.46 14.98 -8.86
N GLN A 47 3.26 15.66 -9.71
CA GLN A 47 4.62 16.08 -9.40
C GLN A 47 4.69 17.16 -8.31
N LYS A 48 3.59 17.90 -8.11
CA LYS A 48 3.49 19.02 -7.17
C LYS A 48 3.07 18.60 -5.76
N GLU A 49 2.73 17.32 -5.57
CA GLU A 49 2.43 16.81 -4.25
C GLU A 49 3.64 16.98 -3.31
N PRO A 50 3.44 17.37 -2.06
CA PRO A 50 4.53 17.51 -1.11
C PRO A 50 5.21 16.15 -0.87
N VAL A 51 6.51 16.17 -0.56
CA VAL A 51 7.28 14.95 -0.23
C VAL A 51 6.66 14.23 0.97
N ILE A 52 6.29 14.99 2.00
CA ILE A 52 5.65 14.51 3.23
C ILE A 52 4.29 15.18 3.37
N PRO A 53 3.21 14.46 3.67
CA PRO A 53 1.89 15.06 3.82
C PRO A 53 1.88 16.08 4.97
N ALA A 54 1.31 17.26 4.73
CA ALA A 54 1.22 18.33 5.73
C ALA A 54 0.27 17.95 6.90
N ALA A 55 -0.80 17.24 6.59
CA ALA A 55 -1.79 16.76 7.56
C ALA A 55 -2.32 15.39 7.11
N LEU A 56 -2.89 14.65 8.02
CA LEU A 56 -3.60 13.40 7.72
C LEU A 56 -5.11 13.60 7.85
N SER A 57 -5.85 12.81 7.08
CA SER A 57 -7.30 12.81 7.09
C SER A 57 -7.85 12.05 8.31
N GLU A 58 -9.11 12.35 8.66
CA GLU A 58 -9.86 11.58 9.65
C GLU A 58 -10.03 10.12 9.24
N ARG A 59 -10.08 9.84 7.92
CA ARG A 59 -10.11 8.47 7.39
C ARG A 59 -8.86 7.69 7.76
N THR A 60 -7.68 8.28 7.60
CA THR A 60 -6.42 7.65 8.01
C THR A 60 -6.42 7.30 9.50
N ILE A 61 -6.91 8.22 10.34
CA ILE A 61 -7.03 8.00 11.79
C ILE A 61 -8.05 6.87 12.09
N ALA A 62 -9.16 6.82 11.36
CA ALA A 62 -10.17 5.77 11.50
C ALA A 62 -9.63 4.39 11.12
N ILE A 63 -8.80 4.29 10.06
CA ILE A 63 -8.13 3.04 9.67
C ILE A 63 -7.22 2.55 10.81
N TYR A 64 -6.41 3.44 11.39
CA TYR A 64 -5.54 3.11 12.51
C TYR A 64 -6.33 2.59 13.72
N ARG A 65 -7.39 3.29 14.13
CA ARG A 65 -8.26 2.90 15.26
C ARG A 65 -8.87 1.51 15.03
N LYS A 66 -9.41 1.27 13.83
CA LYS A 66 -9.89 -0.06 13.43
C LYS A 66 -8.80 -1.12 13.57
N GLY A 67 -7.56 -0.80 13.19
CA GLY A 67 -6.42 -1.71 13.33
C GLY A 67 -6.14 -2.09 14.77
N LEU A 68 -6.20 -1.14 15.70
CA LEU A 68 -6.04 -1.42 17.13
C LEU A 68 -7.15 -2.35 17.65
N GLU A 69 -8.40 -2.14 17.23
CA GLU A 69 -9.54 -3.02 17.58
C GLU A 69 -9.34 -4.45 17.02
N LEU A 70 -8.69 -4.60 15.86
CA LEU A 70 -8.34 -5.88 15.25
C LEU A 70 -7.08 -6.53 15.86
N GLY A 71 -6.43 -5.85 16.82
CA GLY A 71 -5.23 -6.34 17.50
C GLY A 71 -3.95 -6.15 16.71
N ASN A 72 -3.89 -5.16 15.80
CA ASN A 72 -2.64 -4.77 15.16
C ASN A 72 -1.67 -4.15 16.18
N ASN A 73 -0.38 -4.39 15.96
CA ASN A 73 0.68 -3.85 16.79
C ASN A 73 0.96 -2.40 16.39
N PRO A 74 0.65 -1.40 17.26
CA PRO A 74 0.89 0.01 16.97
C PRO A 74 2.37 0.35 16.76
N ARG A 75 3.27 -0.50 17.25
CA ARG A 75 4.74 -0.33 17.18
C ARG A 75 5.37 -1.14 16.05
N ALA A 76 4.61 -1.54 15.04
CA ALA A 76 5.11 -2.29 13.90
C ALA A 76 4.65 -1.70 12.59
N PHE A 77 5.55 -1.71 11.61
CA PHE A 77 5.21 -1.47 10.21
C PHE A 77 5.71 -2.60 9.32
N SER A 78 5.07 -2.76 8.16
CA SER A 78 5.49 -3.66 7.10
C SER A 78 5.93 -2.90 5.86
N LYS A 79 6.77 -3.53 5.06
CA LYS A 79 7.24 -3.06 3.76
C LYS A 79 6.60 -3.90 2.68
N VAL A 80 6.01 -3.26 1.67
CA VAL A 80 5.40 -3.92 0.50
C VAL A 80 6.05 -3.34 -0.75
N GLY A 81 6.70 -4.19 -1.56
CA GLY A 81 7.41 -3.65 -2.71
C GLY A 81 8.35 -4.62 -3.43
N ASP A 82 9.24 -4.05 -4.21
CA ASP A 82 10.20 -4.73 -5.07
C ASP A 82 11.63 -4.76 -4.49
N CYS A 83 12.66 -4.86 -5.36
CA CYS A 83 14.06 -4.93 -4.98
C CYS A 83 14.54 -3.72 -4.15
N GLU A 84 14.06 -2.52 -4.43
CA GLU A 84 14.42 -1.34 -3.67
C GLU A 84 13.76 -1.30 -2.30
N THR A 85 12.68 -2.00 -2.12
CA THR A 85 11.93 -2.10 -0.85
C THR A 85 12.39 -3.31 -0.02
N SER A 86 12.82 -4.39 -0.67
CA SER A 86 13.37 -5.59 -0.01
C SER A 86 14.84 -5.43 0.39
N ALA A 87 15.55 -4.45 -0.16
CA ALA A 87 16.96 -4.21 0.13
C ALA A 87 17.18 -3.98 1.62
N GLU A 88 18.21 -4.64 2.17
CA GLU A 88 18.56 -4.52 3.61
C GLU A 88 18.98 -3.11 4.01
N TRP A 89 19.47 -2.30 3.08
CA TRP A 89 19.78 -0.89 3.32
C TRP A 89 18.57 0.05 3.24
N PHE A 90 17.39 -0.44 2.81
CA PHE A 90 16.16 0.32 2.98
C PHE A 90 15.69 0.23 4.42
N LEU A 91 15.96 1.29 5.18
CA LEU A 91 15.65 1.45 6.60
C LEU A 91 16.37 0.48 7.54
N GLY A 92 17.02 -0.59 7.05
CA GLY A 92 17.55 -1.67 7.88
C GLY A 92 18.63 -1.24 8.89
N ASP A 93 19.35 -0.15 8.61
CA ASP A 93 20.39 0.36 9.51
C ASP A 93 19.84 0.88 10.84
N PHE A 94 18.57 1.31 10.89
CA PHE A 94 17.97 1.85 12.11
C PHE A 94 17.64 0.80 13.19
N ASP A 95 17.66 -0.48 12.83
CA ASP A 95 17.61 -1.60 13.81
C ASP A 95 19.00 -2.14 14.18
N LYS A 96 20.06 -1.59 13.57
CA LYS A 96 21.45 -1.99 13.82
C LYS A 96 22.11 -1.09 14.87
N LYS A 97 23.43 -1.16 14.97
CA LYS A 97 24.21 -0.33 15.88
C LYS A 97 24.15 1.15 15.49
N ALA A 98 24.23 2.03 16.48
CA ALA A 98 24.15 3.49 16.29
C ALA A 98 25.20 4.05 15.30
N GLU A 99 26.33 3.36 15.11
CA GLU A 99 27.38 3.78 14.17
C GLU A 99 27.00 3.61 12.70
N MET A 100 25.92 2.85 12.42
CA MET A 100 25.47 2.58 11.05
C MET A 100 24.76 3.78 10.40
N TYR A 101 24.32 4.77 11.18
CA TYR A 101 23.67 5.96 10.68
C TYR A 101 24.05 7.21 11.48
N SER A 102 23.80 8.38 10.91
CA SER A 102 23.85 9.66 11.61
C SER A 102 22.63 10.49 11.22
N LEU A 103 21.86 10.91 12.21
CA LEU A 103 20.66 11.72 11.99
C LEU A 103 21.01 13.20 11.68
N GLY A 104 22.22 13.65 12.00
CA GLY A 104 22.62 15.04 11.80
C GLY A 104 21.64 16.03 12.45
N PRO A 105 21.06 16.97 11.68
CA PRO A 105 20.10 17.92 12.21
C PRO A 105 18.72 17.33 12.53
N TYR A 106 18.44 16.06 12.18
CA TYR A 106 17.12 15.40 12.29
C TYR A 106 17.03 14.52 13.55
N THR A 107 17.57 14.98 14.68
CA THR A 107 17.63 14.21 15.93
C THR A 107 16.24 13.88 16.52
N ASP A 108 15.23 14.62 16.16
CA ASP A 108 13.80 14.37 16.49
C ASP A 108 13.29 13.04 15.94
N LEU A 109 13.86 12.54 14.83
CA LEU A 109 13.54 11.24 14.26
C LEU A 109 14.01 10.05 15.12
N GLN A 110 14.82 10.28 16.15
CA GLN A 110 15.18 9.22 17.09
C GLN A 110 13.95 8.61 17.79
N ALA A 111 12.89 9.40 17.97
CA ALA A 111 11.66 8.93 18.57
C ALA A 111 10.94 7.87 17.70
N VAL A 112 10.80 8.10 16.40
CA VAL A 112 10.18 7.15 15.47
C VAL A 112 11.04 5.90 15.29
N ILE A 113 12.36 6.04 15.32
CA ILE A 113 13.29 4.89 15.29
C ILE A 113 13.08 4.01 16.53
N ALA A 114 12.99 4.60 17.71
CA ALA A 114 12.77 3.85 18.95
C ALA A 114 11.38 3.19 18.99
N GLU A 115 10.36 3.87 18.45
CA GLU A 115 8.99 3.34 18.43
C GLU A 115 8.90 2.08 17.58
N PHE A 116 9.51 2.06 16.40
CA PHE A 116 9.38 0.97 15.43
C PHE A 116 10.56 -0.02 15.45
N GLN A 117 11.35 -0.03 16.52
CA GLN A 117 12.46 -0.97 16.70
C GLN A 117 12.03 -2.41 16.39
N GLY A 118 12.80 -3.10 15.54
CA GLY A 118 12.53 -4.45 15.08
C GLY A 118 11.72 -4.55 13.78
N SER A 119 11.15 -3.44 13.29
CA SER A 119 10.47 -3.40 11.98
C SER A 119 11.39 -3.01 10.83
N PHE A 120 12.44 -2.24 11.11
CA PHE A 120 13.31 -1.65 10.08
C PHE A 120 14.15 -2.69 9.33
N ASN A 121 14.84 -3.59 10.04
CA ASN A 121 15.69 -4.63 9.44
C ASN A 121 14.95 -5.95 9.20
N ARG A 122 13.69 -6.03 9.55
CA ARG A 122 12.87 -7.20 9.32
C ARG A 122 12.62 -7.41 7.82
N ARG A 123 12.96 -8.61 7.32
CA ARG A 123 12.66 -9.00 5.93
C ARG A 123 11.16 -9.22 5.79
N SER A 124 10.53 -8.41 4.94
CA SER A 124 9.11 -8.56 4.63
C SER A 124 8.88 -9.73 3.66
N LEU A 125 7.76 -10.44 3.85
CA LEU A 125 7.30 -11.46 2.91
C LEU A 125 6.57 -10.85 1.70
N ALA A 126 6.15 -9.60 1.80
CA ALA A 126 5.50 -8.83 0.74
C ALA A 126 6.47 -7.91 -0.02
N ALA A 127 7.78 -8.03 0.22
CA ALA A 127 8.80 -7.26 -0.49
C ALA A 127 9.93 -8.20 -0.93
N GLU A 128 10.10 -8.37 -2.25
CA GLU A 128 11.12 -9.25 -2.80
C GLU A 128 11.56 -8.74 -4.18
N ARG A 129 12.76 -9.16 -4.61
CA ARG A 129 13.27 -8.86 -5.95
C ARG A 129 12.25 -9.23 -7.02
N SER A 130 12.13 -8.37 -8.02
CA SER A 130 11.23 -8.55 -9.17
C SER A 130 9.73 -8.62 -8.82
N PHE A 131 9.34 -8.32 -7.59
CA PHE A 131 7.92 -8.23 -7.28
C PHE A 131 7.24 -7.12 -8.07
N THR A 132 6.03 -7.42 -8.47
CA THR A 132 5.05 -6.54 -9.09
C THR A 132 3.80 -6.51 -8.21
N THR A 133 2.86 -5.64 -8.51
CA THR A 133 1.54 -5.66 -7.87
C THR A 133 0.84 -7.01 -8.04
N ALA A 134 1.04 -7.71 -9.18
CA ALA A 134 0.50 -9.04 -9.41
C ALA A 134 1.17 -10.10 -8.53
N SER A 135 2.50 -10.03 -8.35
CA SER A 135 3.26 -10.98 -7.53
C SER A 135 2.82 -10.92 -6.06
N VAL A 136 2.67 -9.71 -5.52
CA VAL A 136 2.25 -9.49 -4.13
C VAL A 136 0.85 -10.05 -3.84
N LEU A 137 0.00 -10.15 -4.87
CA LEU A 137 -1.37 -10.64 -4.81
C LEU A 137 -1.54 -12.10 -5.25
N SER A 138 -0.46 -12.81 -5.54
CA SER A 138 -0.53 -14.19 -6.04
C SER A 138 0.07 -15.20 -5.04
N PRO A 139 -0.71 -16.19 -4.59
CA PRO A 139 -0.20 -17.26 -3.70
C PRO A 139 1.00 -18.01 -4.25
N LEU A 140 1.22 -18.00 -5.57
CA LEU A 140 2.37 -18.66 -6.20
C LEU A 140 3.73 -18.06 -5.77
N TRP A 141 3.73 -16.82 -5.28
CA TRP A 141 4.92 -16.11 -4.81
C TRP A 141 5.08 -16.11 -3.28
N SER A 142 4.16 -16.77 -2.59
CA SER A 142 4.22 -16.88 -1.12
C SER A 142 5.31 -17.83 -0.68
N ASN A 143 5.90 -17.53 0.48
CA ASN A 143 6.88 -18.43 1.10
C ASN A 143 6.15 -19.64 1.72
N PRO A 144 6.35 -20.88 1.19
CA PRO A 144 5.59 -22.05 1.63
C PRO A 144 5.96 -22.53 3.05
N GLU A 145 7.10 -22.08 3.60
CA GLU A 145 7.54 -22.45 4.95
C GLU A 145 6.91 -21.55 6.03
N LYS A 146 6.42 -20.37 5.64
CA LYS A 146 5.93 -19.35 6.58
C LYS A 146 4.45 -19.01 6.40
N CYS A 147 3.97 -19.06 5.17
CA CYS A 147 2.62 -18.65 4.82
C CYS A 147 1.65 -19.84 4.88
N GLN A 148 0.40 -19.58 5.20
CA GLN A 148 -0.66 -20.58 5.12
C GLN A 148 -0.96 -20.89 3.64
N SER A 149 -1.48 -22.10 3.41
CA SER A 149 -1.86 -22.52 2.06
C SER A 149 -2.90 -21.54 1.47
N GLY A 150 -2.62 -21.01 0.29
CA GLY A 150 -3.49 -20.09 -0.42
C GLY A 150 -3.33 -18.61 -0.06
N GLU A 151 -2.56 -18.27 0.97
CA GLU A 151 -2.24 -16.88 1.27
C GLU A 151 -1.34 -16.26 0.19
N THR A 152 -1.64 -15.03 -0.17
CA THR A 152 -0.72 -14.18 -0.96
C THR A 152 0.44 -13.68 -0.10
N PRO A 153 1.57 -13.24 -0.70
CA PRO A 153 2.65 -12.59 0.05
C PRO A 153 2.16 -11.45 0.97
N LEU A 154 1.21 -10.64 0.48
CA LEU A 154 0.61 -9.54 1.24
C LEU A 154 -0.15 -10.01 2.47
N GLU A 155 -1.04 -10.98 2.29
CA GLU A 155 -1.86 -11.54 3.37
C GLU A 155 -1.00 -12.23 4.42
N CYS A 156 -0.01 -13.00 3.99
CA CYS A 156 0.94 -13.67 4.85
C CYS A 156 1.75 -12.68 5.70
N GLU A 157 2.29 -11.63 5.09
CA GLU A 157 3.02 -10.57 5.79
C GLU A 157 2.15 -9.94 6.89
N TYR A 158 0.92 -9.60 6.55
CA TYR A 158 -0.01 -8.94 7.49
C TYR A 158 -0.53 -9.89 8.57
N HIS A 159 -0.76 -11.16 8.24
CA HIS A 159 -1.18 -12.16 9.21
C HIS A 159 -0.10 -12.42 10.27
N LEU A 160 1.16 -12.58 9.85
CA LEU A 160 2.26 -12.92 10.75
C LEU A 160 2.70 -11.73 11.61
N HIS A 161 2.65 -10.52 11.09
CA HIS A 161 3.24 -9.36 11.74
C HIS A 161 2.23 -8.38 12.32
N LYS A 162 0.97 -8.43 11.88
CA LYS A 162 -0.13 -7.56 12.32
C LYS A 162 0.30 -6.09 12.48
N PRO A 163 0.93 -5.47 11.45
CA PRO A 163 1.45 -4.12 11.57
C PRO A 163 0.32 -3.10 11.65
N ALA A 164 0.55 -1.95 12.28
CA ALA A 164 -0.39 -0.83 12.21
C ALA A 164 -0.20 0.00 10.92
N TYR A 165 0.97 -0.08 10.28
CA TYR A 165 1.32 0.70 9.10
C TYR A 165 1.96 -0.18 8.03
N ALA A 166 1.80 0.20 6.75
CA ALA A 166 2.47 -0.44 5.63
C ALA A 166 3.02 0.62 4.67
N ILE A 167 4.34 0.60 4.43
CA ILE A 167 4.97 1.41 3.36
C ILE A 167 4.86 0.59 2.08
N ILE A 168 4.16 1.14 1.08
CA ILE A 168 3.86 0.45 -0.18
C ILE A 168 4.52 1.19 -1.33
N MET A 169 5.51 0.55 -1.96
CA MET A 169 6.22 1.06 -3.14
C MET A 169 6.36 -0.05 -4.18
N LEU A 170 5.60 0.05 -5.26
CA LEU A 170 5.58 -0.85 -6.41
C LEU A 170 5.46 -0.03 -7.69
N GLY A 171 5.88 -0.57 -8.82
CA GLY A 171 5.69 0.06 -10.12
C GLY A 171 6.90 0.03 -11.04
N THR A 172 8.13 -0.06 -10.51
CA THR A 172 9.35 -0.13 -11.32
C THR A 172 9.35 -1.35 -12.24
N ASN A 173 8.94 -2.51 -11.73
CA ASN A 173 8.87 -3.75 -12.52
C ASN A 173 7.62 -3.84 -13.40
N GLU A 174 6.72 -2.88 -13.36
CA GLU A 174 5.52 -2.80 -14.19
C GLU A 174 5.63 -1.84 -15.38
N ALA A 175 6.79 -1.26 -15.64
CA ALA A 175 6.98 -0.26 -16.70
C ALA A 175 6.46 -0.69 -18.08
N LEU A 176 6.49 -1.99 -18.40
CA LEU A 176 5.97 -2.55 -19.64
C LEU A 176 4.57 -3.14 -19.53
N SER A 177 3.95 -3.08 -18.36
CA SER A 177 2.61 -3.60 -18.12
C SER A 177 1.54 -2.57 -18.44
N PRO A 178 0.32 -2.99 -18.86
CA PRO A 178 -0.78 -2.06 -19.03
C PRO A 178 -1.08 -1.30 -17.72
N ILE A 179 -1.09 0.02 -17.75
CA ILE A 179 -1.32 0.85 -16.56
C ILE A 179 -2.63 0.53 -15.82
N ARG A 180 -3.68 0.10 -16.56
CA ARG A 180 -4.95 -0.33 -15.96
C ARG A 180 -4.79 -1.57 -15.08
N THR A 181 -3.87 -2.48 -15.42
CA THR A 181 -3.59 -3.67 -14.62
C THR A 181 -2.88 -3.26 -13.33
N PHE A 182 -1.89 -2.37 -13.41
CA PHE A 182 -1.24 -1.79 -12.24
C PHE A 182 -2.26 -1.12 -11.31
N GLU A 183 -3.11 -0.24 -11.83
CA GLU A 183 -4.14 0.44 -11.04
C GLU A 183 -5.10 -0.55 -10.37
N SER A 184 -5.61 -1.53 -11.11
CA SER A 184 -6.54 -2.54 -10.57
C SER A 184 -5.91 -3.37 -9.45
N ASN A 185 -4.66 -3.79 -9.61
CA ASN A 185 -3.94 -4.55 -8.59
C ASN A 185 -3.62 -3.68 -7.38
N MET A 186 -3.20 -2.43 -7.59
CA MET A 186 -2.92 -1.51 -6.50
C MET A 186 -4.16 -1.24 -5.65
N ARG A 187 -5.35 -1.10 -6.27
CA ARG A 187 -6.62 -1.00 -5.54
C ARG A 187 -6.84 -2.22 -4.65
N ARG A 188 -6.63 -3.44 -5.15
CA ARG A 188 -6.74 -4.67 -4.35
C ARG A 188 -5.78 -4.70 -3.17
N ILE A 189 -4.53 -4.24 -3.39
CA ILE A 189 -3.53 -4.12 -2.31
C ILE A 189 -4.03 -3.14 -1.24
N LEU A 190 -4.53 -1.97 -1.66
CA LEU A 190 -5.04 -0.96 -0.74
C LEU A 190 -6.29 -1.43 0.01
N ASP A 191 -7.24 -2.05 -0.68
CA ASP A 191 -8.45 -2.60 -0.09
C ASP A 191 -8.11 -3.63 0.99
N THR A 192 -7.25 -4.61 0.67
CA THR A 192 -6.77 -5.62 1.62
C THR A 192 -6.08 -4.98 2.83
N THR A 193 -5.24 -3.97 2.61
CA THR A 193 -4.50 -3.28 3.67
C THR A 193 -5.46 -2.55 4.61
N ILE A 194 -6.40 -1.79 4.06
CA ILE A 194 -7.39 -1.00 4.81
C ILE A 194 -8.41 -1.90 5.52
N GLU A 195 -8.84 -2.98 4.89
CA GLU A 195 -9.74 -3.96 5.52
C GLU A 195 -9.14 -4.56 6.79
N LYS A 196 -7.84 -4.80 6.80
CA LYS A 196 -7.09 -5.28 7.97
C LYS A 196 -6.78 -4.16 8.99
N GLY A 197 -7.25 -2.93 8.78
CA GLY A 197 -7.00 -1.80 9.69
C GLY A 197 -5.53 -1.36 9.69
N ILE A 198 -4.81 -1.58 8.60
CA ILE A 198 -3.43 -1.17 8.44
C ILE A 198 -3.41 0.14 7.65
N VAL A 199 -2.74 1.16 8.17
CA VAL A 199 -2.61 2.45 7.48
C VAL A 199 -1.61 2.31 6.33
N PRO A 200 -2.05 2.42 5.06
CA PRO A 200 -1.13 2.41 3.94
C PRO A 200 -0.43 3.77 3.81
N ILE A 201 0.89 3.74 3.62
CA ILE A 201 1.69 4.90 3.19
C ILE A 201 2.07 4.61 1.75
N LEU A 202 1.33 5.19 0.82
CA LEU A 202 1.52 4.94 -0.60
C LEU A 202 2.67 5.81 -1.14
N THR A 203 3.57 5.21 -1.92
CA THR A 203 4.84 5.86 -2.27
C THR A 203 5.01 5.92 -3.78
N THR A 204 5.39 7.11 -4.32
CA THR A 204 5.83 7.25 -5.72
C THR A 204 7.23 6.66 -5.91
N LYS A 205 7.52 6.17 -7.11
CA LYS A 205 8.86 5.68 -7.48
C LYS A 205 9.74 6.80 -8.06
N ALA A 206 11.06 6.64 -7.98
CA ALA A 206 12.02 7.62 -8.50
C ALA A 206 12.15 7.58 -10.03
N ASP A 207 12.12 6.38 -10.60
CA ASP A 207 12.29 6.13 -12.04
C ASP A 207 11.03 6.49 -12.86
N ASP A 208 11.21 6.63 -14.16
CA ASP A 208 10.15 6.79 -15.17
C ASP A 208 10.42 5.85 -16.36
N LEU A 209 10.60 4.56 -16.07
CA LEU A 209 10.89 3.55 -17.09
C LEU A 209 9.76 3.38 -18.10
N GLU A 210 8.52 3.71 -17.72
CA GLU A 210 7.38 3.80 -18.65
C GLU A 210 7.43 5.03 -19.56
N GLY A 211 8.24 6.05 -19.23
CA GLY A 211 8.54 7.22 -20.05
C GLY A 211 7.45 8.30 -20.11
N ASN A 212 6.44 8.24 -19.25
CA ASN A 212 5.34 9.20 -19.24
C ASN A 212 4.76 9.50 -17.83
N GLY A 213 5.40 9.01 -16.77
CA GLY A 213 4.99 9.22 -15.39
C GLY A 213 3.66 8.59 -15.00
N ALA A 214 3.07 7.72 -15.83
CA ALA A 214 1.73 7.19 -15.64
C ALA A 214 1.60 6.37 -14.36
N VAL A 215 2.64 5.67 -13.94
CA VAL A 215 2.64 4.89 -12.69
C VAL A 215 2.52 5.82 -11.49
N ASN A 216 3.33 6.87 -11.43
CA ASN A 216 3.29 7.86 -10.36
C ASN A 216 1.98 8.65 -10.35
N GLU A 217 1.41 8.98 -11.53
CA GLU A 217 0.11 9.61 -11.63
C GLU A 217 -1.00 8.74 -11.03
N VAL A 218 -1.01 7.43 -11.31
CA VAL A 218 -1.95 6.47 -10.71
C VAL A 218 -1.74 6.37 -9.20
N ILE A 219 -0.50 6.33 -8.71
CA ILE A 219 -0.19 6.29 -7.28
C ILE A 219 -0.80 7.51 -6.57
N VAL A 220 -0.57 8.71 -7.09
CA VAL A 220 -1.10 9.95 -6.50
C VAL A 220 -2.63 10.00 -6.59
N LYS A 221 -3.20 9.61 -7.73
CA LYS A 221 -4.65 9.48 -7.90
C LYS A 221 -5.25 8.56 -6.82
N LEU A 222 -4.67 7.39 -6.61
CA LEU A 222 -5.15 6.43 -5.62
C LEU A 222 -4.98 6.96 -4.19
N ALA A 223 -3.88 7.63 -3.86
CA ALA A 223 -3.70 8.24 -2.55
C ALA A 223 -4.80 9.27 -2.24
N ARG A 224 -5.16 10.10 -3.23
CA ARG A 224 -6.26 11.08 -3.10
C ARG A 224 -7.64 10.41 -3.02
N GLU A 225 -7.92 9.41 -3.88
CA GLU A 225 -9.21 8.70 -3.91
C GLU A 225 -9.47 7.93 -2.61
N TYR A 226 -8.45 7.29 -2.07
CA TYR A 226 -8.54 6.54 -0.81
C TYR A 226 -8.39 7.42 0.43
N ASP A 227 -8.01 8.68 0.24
CA ASP A 227 -7.75 9.65 1.32
C ASP A 227 -6.75 9.11 2.35
N ILE A 228 -5.60 8.64 1.83
CA ILE A 228 -4.51 7.99 2.58
C ILE A 228 -3.19 8.75 2.43
N PRO A 229 -2.23 8.57 3.34
CA PRO A 229 -0.93 9.20 3.28
C PRO A 229 -0.18 8.89 1.98
N LEU A 230 0.32 9.94 1.33
CA LEU A 230 1.24 9.86 0.19
C LEU A 230 2.64 10.27 0.63
N TRP A 231 3.63 9.44 0.32
CA TRP A 231 5.03 9.82 0.31
C TRP A 231 5.47 10.06 -1.13
N ASN A 232 5.61 11.33 -1.53
CA ASN A 232 6.08 11.67 -2.86
C ASN A 232 7.60 11.57 -2.94
N TYR A 233 8.10 10.34 -2.99
CA TYR A 233 9.53 10.07 -3.07
C TYR A 233 10.14 10.58 -4.38
N TRP A 234 9.40 10.54 -5.48
CA TRP A 234 9.84 11.14 -6.74
C TRP A 234 10.28 12.60 -6.54
N ALA A 235 9.44 13.41 -5.93
CA ALA A 235 9.78 14.82 -5.68
C ALA A 235 11.00 15.00 -4.75
N ALA A 236 11.23 14.07 -3.82
CA ALA A 236 12.38 14.13 -2.93
C ALA A 236 13.72 13.95 -3.67
N VAL A 237 13.75 13.16 -4.74
CA VAL A 237 14.99 12.83 -5.46
C VAL A 237 15.23 13.70 -6.69
N GLN A 238 14.23 14.42 -7.21
CA GLN A 238 14.40 15.27 -8.40
C GLN A 238 15.53 16.31 -8.27
N PRO A 239 15.77 16.93 -7.09
CA PRO A 239 16.89 17.87 -6.94
C PRO A 239 18.28 17.23 -6.98
N LEU A 240 18.36 15.91 -6.88
CA LEU A 240 19.63 15.19 -6.85
C LEU A 240 20.26 15.07 -8.25
N PRO A 241 21.59 14.92 -8.34
CA PRO A 241 22.25 14.62 -9.62
C PRO A 241 21.60 13.40 -10.31
N GLY A 242 21.19 13.57 -11.57
CA GLY A 242 20.50 12.53 -12.34
C GLY A 242 19.16 12.08 -11.75
N GLY A 243 18.46 12.93 -10.96
CA GLY A 243 17.24 12.52 -10.29
C GLY A 243 17.45 11.42 -9.23
N GLY A 244 18.68 11.27 -8.73
CA GLY A 244 19.05 10.22 -7.79
C GLY A 244 19.21 8.83 -8.39
N LEU A 245 19.09 8.68 -9.72
CA LEU A 245 19.20 7.39 -10.40
C LEU A 245 20.65 7.13 -10.88
N GLN A 246 20.98 5.85 -11.03
CA GLN A 246 22.18 5.39 -11.70
C GLN A 246 22.03 5.53 -13.23
N GLU A 247 23.09 5.21 -13.98
CA GLU A 247 23.11 5.32 -15.44
C GLU A 247 22.06 4.43 -16.15
N ASP A 248 21.58 3.38 -15.48
CA ASP A 248 20.53 2.51 -16.00
C ASP A 248 19.12 3.11 -15.91
N GLY A 249 18.97 4.28 -15.28
CA GLY A 249 17.69 4.96 -15.11
C GLY A 249 16.67 4.28 -14.21
N ALA A 250 17.08 3.22 -13.51
CA ALA A 250 16.20 2.40 -12.66
C ALA A 250 16.67 2.36 -11.21
N HIS A 251 17.93 2.00 -10.97
CA HIS A 251 18.45 1.82 -9.62
C HIS A 251 18.87 3.15 -8.99
N LEU A 252 18.69 3.22 -7.67
CA LEU A 252 19.01 4.39 -6.86
C LEU A 252 20.53 4.53 -6.66
N THR A 253 21.03 5.77 -6.66
CA THR A 253 22.42 6.07 -6.27
C THR A 253 22.61 5.83 -4.79
N TYR A 254 23.78 5.23 -4.42
CA TYR A 254 24.04 4.76 -3.07
C TYR A 254 25.01 5.65 -2.30
N ALA A 255 24.71 5.88 -1.02
CA ALA A 255 25.62 6.21 0.06
C ALA A 255 25.04 5.70 1.39
N GLY A 256 25.84 5.68 2.46
CA GLY A 256 25.37 5.34 3.81
C GLY A 256 24.43 6.40 4.39
N ASN A 257 23.70 6.03 5.43
CA ASN A 257 22.72 6.89 6.12
C ASN A 257 23.40 7.95 7.00
N ARG A 258 24.12 8.89 6.36
CA ARG A 258 24.82 10.00 7.01
C ARG A 258 24.12 11.31 6.65
N PHE A 259 23.06 11.66 7.40
CA PHE A 259 22.23 12.85 7.09
C PHE A 259 22.93 14.18 7.44
N ASP A 260 24.06 14.10 8.12
CA ASP A 260 25.01 15.17 8.38
C ASP A 260 26.07 15.36 7.27
N ASP A 261 26.19 14.43 6.33
CA ASP A 261 27.15 14.48 5.24
C ASP A 261 26.53 15.02 3.94
N PRO A 262 26.90 16.23 3.48
CA PRO A 262 26.37 16.80 2.26
C PRO A 262 26.62 15.96 0.99
N PHE A 263 27.70 15.16 0.96
CA PHE A 263 27.97 14.28 -0.18
C PHE A 263 27.09 13.04 -0.17
N ALA A 264 26.86 12.44 1.00
CA ALA A 264 25.91 11.35 1.16
C ALA A 264 24.50 11.81 0.75
N MET A 265 24.09 13.00 1.17
CA MET A 265 22.78 13.57 0.87
C MET A 265 22.56 13.99 -0.60
N GLN A 266 23.58 13.85 -1.47
CA GLN A 266 23.42 13.93 -2.92
C GLN A 266 23.10 12.57 -3.56
N LYS A 267 22.89 11.52 -2.78
CA LYS A 267 22.54 10.18 -3.24
C LYS A 267 21.12 9.82 -2.81
N ALA A 268 20.46 9.01 -3.64
CA ALA A 268 19.04 8.70 -3.45
C ALA A 268 18.76 7.84 -2.21
N TRP A 269 19.62 6.88 -1.88
CA TRP A 269 19.37 5.99 -0.74
C TRP A 269 19.29 6.71 0.61
N PRO A 270 20.23 7.60 1.01
CA PRO A 270 20.06 8.34 2.27
C PRO A 270 18.86 9.30 2.23
N VAL A 271 18.58 9.94 1.10
CA VAL A 271 17.37 10.78 0.96
C VAL A 271 16.09 9.94 1.10
N ARG A 272 16.07 8.73 0.52
CA ARG A 272 14.96 7.78 0.68
C ARG A 272 14.75 7.41 2.14
N ASN A 273 15.80 7.01 2.82
CA ASN A 273 15.74 6.60 4.21
C ASN A 273 15.34 7.74 5.15
N LEU A 274 15.86 8.95 4.91
CA LEU A 274 15.47 10.15 5.66
C LEU A 274 13.98 10.46 5.48
N THR A 275 13.51 10.55 4.23
CA THR A 275 12.12 10.93 3.95
C THR A 275 11.14 9.82 4.34
N ALA A 276 11.56 8.53 4.30
CA ALA A 276 10.78 7.43 4.84
C ALA A 276 10.59 7.54 6.36
N LEU A 277 11.64 7.90 7.12
CA LEU A 277 11.51 8.17 8.56
C LEU A 277 10.59 9.36 8.81
N GLN A 278 10.73 10.43 8.04
CA GLN A 278 9.90 11.64 8.20
C GLN A 278 8.42 11.37 7.93
N VAL A 279 8.08 10.61 6.88
CA VAL A 279 6.68 10.27 6.62
C VAL A 279 6.13 9.31 7.68
N LEU A 280 6.93 8.34 8.12
CA LEU A 280 6.55 7.42 9.18
C LEU A 280 6.30 8.15 10.51
N ASP A 281 7.18 9.09 10.88
CA ASP A 281 7.03 9.96 12.06
C ASP A 281 5.76 10.80 11.97
N ARG A 282 5.51 11.43 10.81
CA ARG A 282 4.29 12.22 10.57
C ARG A 282 3.02 11.39 10.74
N VAL A 283 2.99 10.21 10.13
CA VAL A 283 1.82 9.32 10.18
C VAL A 283 1.61 8.78 11.59
N TRP A 284 2.67 8.31 12.24
CA TRP A 284 2.62 7.81 13.61
C TRP A 284 2.11 8.86 14.60
N ARG A 285 2.72 10.04 14.65
CA ARG A 285 2.31 11.11 15.59
C ARG A 285 0.86 11.54 15.38
N SER A 286 0.45 11.69 14.12
CA SER A 286 -0.92 12.11 13.82
C SER A 286 -1.98 11.06 14.16
N THR A 287 -1.65 9.76 14.08
CA THR A 287 -2.60 8.68 14.38
C THR A 287 -2.61 8.29 15.85
N SER A 288 -1.47 8.38 16.55
CA SER A 288 -1.33 8.03 17.98
C SER A 288 -1.67 9.19 18.92
N GLY A 289 -1.81 10.41 18.40
CA GLY A 289 -2.11 11.61 19.22
C GLY A 289 -0.90 12.15 20.00
N GLN A 290 0.32 11.91 19.49
CA GLN A 290 1.57 12.35 20.10
C GLN A 290 2.10 13.65 19.48
#